data_0d3061550f56be59b6b09746179b3212
#
_entry.id   0d3061550f56be59b6b09746179b3212
#
_cell.length_a   1.000
_cell.length_b   1.000
_cell.length_c   1.000
_cell.angle_alpha   90.00
_cell.angle_beta   90.00
_cell.angle_gamma   90.00
#
_symmetry.space_group_name_H-M   'P 1'
#
loop_
_entity.id
_entity.type
_entity.pdbx_description
1 polymer ?
#
loop_
_entity_poly.entity_id
_entity_poly.type
_entity_poly.pdbx_seq_one_letter_code
_entity_poly.pdbx_strand_id
1 'polypeptide(L)'
;MRAGLLYLNGEAVPHQPEGEWTDRTYEPQTVPLFRETLPSGRSYLVADTMQGSRGDDTEEFVVPPGHYFMLGDNRDNSLDSRFDVGFVPQDNVVARAGVVVFNASQKERSWISLNP
;
A
#
# COMPACT_ATOMS: atom_id res chain seq x y z
N MET A 1 10.82 -7.01 0.64
CA MET A 1 10.28 -6.81 2.01
C MET A 1 10.96 -7.76 2.97
N ARG A 2 11.04 -7.41 4.24
CA ARG A 2 11.55 -8.27 5.31
C ARG A 2 10.67 -8.09 6.54
N ALA A 3 10.07 -9.16 7.02
CA ALA A 3 9.14 -9.16 8.15
C ALA A 3 8.05 -8.06 8.04
N GLY A 4 7.43 -7.92 6.86
CA GLY A 4 6.40 -6.92 6.57
C GLY A 4 6.91 -5.50 6.30
N LEU A 5 8.17 -5.20 6.57
CA LEU A 5 8.75 -3.87 6.32
C LEU A 5 9.23 -3.71 4.88
N LEU A 6 8.90 -2.59 4.27
CA LEU A 6 9.41 -2.20 2.97
C LEU A 6 10.85 -1.70 3.11
N TYR A 7 11.74 -2.18 2.25
CA TYR A 7 13.11 -1.69 2.11
C TYR A 7 13.29 -1.08 0.73
N LEU A 8 13.84 0.13 0.68
CA LEU A 8 14.20 0.82 -0.55
C LEU A 8 15.70 1.10 -0.55
N ASN A 9 16.40 0.61 -1.57
CA ASN A 9 17.85 0.75 -1.71
C ASN A 9 18.62 0.32 -0.44
N GLY A 10 18.17 -0.77 0.19
CA GLY A 10 18.79 -1.34 1.39
C GLY A 10 18.38 -0.68 2.72
N GLU A 11 17.60 0.40 2.69
CA GLU A 11 17.12 1.09 3.89
C GLU A 11 15.66 0.79 4.17
N ALA A 12 15.33 0.52 5.44
CA ALA A 12 13.96 0.30 5.87
C ALA A 12 13.15 1.61 5.76
N VAL A 13 11.99 1.53 5.14
CA VAL A 13 11.01 2.61 5.16
C VAL A 13 10.40 2.69 6.56
N PRO A 14 10.42 3.86 7.22
CA PRO A 14 9.76 4.05 8.51
C PRO A 14 8.29 3.58 8.45
N HIS A 15 7.91 2.73 9.39
CA HIS A 15 6.62 2.07 9.47
C HIS A 15 6.10 2.22 10.90
N GLN A 16 5.18 3.15 11.12
CA GLN A 16 4.71 3.54 12.45
C GLN A 16 3.23 3.24 12.62
N PRO A 17 2.82 2.63 13.74
CA PRO A 17 1.40 2.44 14.04
C PRO A 17 0.64 3.77 14.04
N GLU A 18 -0.51 3.83 13.37
CA GLU A 18 -1.34 5.02 13.27
C GLU A 18 -2.84 4.73 13.38
N GLY A 19 -3.20 3.87 14.30
CA GLY A 19 -4.59 3.58 14.58
C GLY A 19 -5.13 2.36 13.86
N GLU A 20 -6.42 2.33 13.65
CA GLU A 20 -7.16 1.19 13.12
C GLU A 20 -8.25 1.65 12.15
N TRP A 21 -8.57 0.79 11.20
CA TRP A 21 -9.69 0.97 10.30
C TRP A 21 -10.65 -0.21 10.44
N THR A 22 -11.95 0.05 10.38
CA THR A 22 -12.95 -1.00 10.37
C THR A 22 -13.35 -1.32 8.94
N ASP A 23 -12.93 -2.48 8.44
CA ASP A 23 -13.45 -3.02 7.20
C ASP A 23 -14.87 -3.53 7.42
N ARG A 24 -15.81 -3.02 6.63
CA ARG A 24 -17.24 -3.38 6.67
C ARG A 24 -17.71 -4.02 5.39
N THR A 25 -16.79 -4.52 4.56
CA THR A 25 -17.11 -5.08 3.25
C THR A 25 -17.92 -6.37 3.37
N TYR A 26 -17.57 -7.19 4.34
CA TYR A 26 -18.29 -8.44 4.66
C TYR A 26 -18.72 -8.42 6.13
N GLU A 27 -17.95 -9.07 7.01
CA GLU A 27 -18.12 -8.94 8.46
C GLU A 27 -17.19 -7.86 8.97
N PRO A 28 -17.63 -7.00 9.92
CA PRO A 28 -16.79 -5.92 10.44
C PRO A 28 -15.51 -6.49 11.03
N GLN A 29 -14.37 -6.10 10.47
CA GLN A 29 -13.04 -6.47 10.96
C GLN A 29 -12.24 -5.22 11.26
N THR A 30 -11.57 -5.20 12.40
CA THR A 30 -10.62 -4.13 12.74
C THR A 30 -9.26 -4.45 12.13
N VAL A 31 -8.75 -3.54 11.34
CA VAL A 31 -7.49 -3.67 10.60
C VAL A 31 -6.50 -2.63 11.12
N PRO A 32 -5.33 -3.03 11.62
CA PRO A 32 -4.30 -2.10 12.03
C PRO A 32 -3.80 -1.26 10.85
N LEU A 33 -3.62 0.04 11.09
CA LEU A 33 -3.05 0.98 10.12
C LEU A 33 -1.65 1.41 10.56
N PHE A 34 -0.79 1.53 9.59
CA PHE A 34 0.58 2.01 9.75
C PHE A 34 0.85 3.14 8.76
N ARG A 35 1.63 4.12 9.23
CA ARG A 35 2.15 5.17 8.35
C ARG A 35 3.52 4.79 7.86
N GLU A 36 3.68 4.70 6.56
CA GLU A 36 4.97 4.59 5.90
C GLU A 36 5.41 5.96 5.37
N THR A 37 6.70 6.26 5.52
CA THR A 37 7.28 7.51 5.05
C THR A 37 8.45 7.21 4.12
N LEU A 38 8.30 7.58 2.86
CA LEU A 38 9.33 7.43 1.84
C LEU A 38 10.50 8.39 2.06
N PRO A 39 11.69 8.11 1.53
CA PRO A 39 12.84 9.03 1.59
C PRO A 39 12.55 10.42 1.01
N SER A 40 11.59 10.53 0.10
CA SER A 40 11.11 11.81 -0.44
C SER A 40 10.33 12.67 0.57
N GLY A 41 10.03 12.15 1.76
CA GLY A 41 9.18 12.78 2.75
C GLY A 41 7.68 12.55 2.55
N ARG A 42 7.27 11.92 1.43
CA ARG A 42 5.87 11.53 1.21
C ARG A 42 5.50 10.39 2.15
N SER A 43 4.36 10.52 2.81
CA SER A 43 3.81 9.47 3.66
C SER A 43 2.41 9.05 3.22
N TYR A 44 2.05 7.82 3.57
CA TYR A 44 0.75 7.22 3.27
C TYR A 44 0.42 6.17 4.32
N LEU A 45 -0.87 5.81 4.41
CA LEU A 45 -1.33 4.74 5.28
C LEU A 45 -1.36 3.42 4.54
N VAL A 46 -0.99 2.36 5.25
CA VAL A 46 -1.14 0.98 4.82
C VAL A 46 -1.85 0.18 5.90
N ALA A 47 -2.64 -0.79 5.46
CA ALA A 47 -3.22 -1.81 6.32
C ALA A 47 -2.31 -3.05 6.29
N ASP A 48 -1.97 -3.55 7.46
CA ASP A 48 -1.15 -4.75 7.63
C ASP A 48 -1.71 -5.55 8.80
N THR A 49 -2.35 -6.65 8.49
CA THR A 49 -3.21 -7.38 9.44
C THR A 49 -2.52 -8.58 10.06
N MET A 50 -1.65 -9.23 9.31
CA MET A 50 -1.04 -10.51 9.68
C MET A 50 0.48 -10.46 9.51
N GLN A 51 1.20 -10.66 10.60
CA GLN A 51 2.64 -10.88 10.53
C GLN A 51 2.95 -12.29 9.98
N GLY A 52 3.95 -12.37 9.11
CA GLY A 52 4.35 -13.63 8.46
C GLY A 52 3.42 -14.05 7.34
N SER A 53 2.66 -13.09 6.77
CA SER A 53 1.82 -13.34 5.62
C SER A 53 2.65 -13.55 4.35
N ARG A 54 1.98 -14.07 3.32
CA ARG A 54 2.58 -14.20 1.99
C ARG A 54 2.91 -12.80 1.45
N GLY A 55 4.16 -12.54 1.21
CA GLY A 55 4.64 -11.24 0.71
C GLY A 55 5.33 -10.36 1.74
N ASP A 56 5.35 -10.76 3.03
CA ASP A 56 6.11 -10.06 4.08
C ASP A 56 7.61 -10.23 3.90
N ASP A 57 8.01 -11.38 3.40
CA ASP A 57 9.40 -11.69 3.08
C ASP A 57 9.53 -11.98 1.59
N THR A 58 10.28 -11.15 0.90
CA THR A 58 10.52 -11.26 -0.54
C THR A 58 12.00 -11.25 -0.85
N GLU A 59 12.36 -11.71 -2.03
CA GLU A 59 13.65 -11.40 -2.62
C GLU A 59 13.80 -9.90 -2.90
N GLU A 60 14.99 -9.48 -3.23
CA GLU A 60 15.24 -8.13 -3.72
C GLU A 60 14.82 -8.00 -5.19
N PHE A 61 14.02 -7.00 -5.48
CA PHE A 61 13.59 -6.66 -6.83
C PHE A 61 14.35 -5.45 -7.34
N VAL A 62 15.01 -5.60 -8.48
CA VAL A 62 15.63 -4.47 -9.18
C VAL A 62 14.67 -4.00 -10.25
N VAL A 63 14.04 -2.84 -10.02
CA VAL A 63 13.05 -2.29 -10.95
C VAL A 63 13.77 -1.77 -12.20
N PRO A 64 13.47 -2.32 -13.39
CA PRO A 64 14.12 -1.86 -14.61
C PRO A 64 13.67 -0.45 -15.01
N PRO A 65 14.47 0.28 -15.81
CA PRO A 65 14.07 1.57 -16.36
C PRO A 65 12.70 1.49 -17.06
N GLY A 66 11.88 2.53 -16.92
CA GLY A 66 10.56 2.61 -17.55
C GLY A 66 9.51 1.69 -16.93
N HIS A 67 9.76 1.16 -15.75
CA HIS A 67 8.81 0.31 -15.01
C HIS A 67 8.56 0.83 -13.61
N TYR A 68 7.45 0.39 -13.04
CA TYR A 68 7.08 0.62 -11.65
C TYR A 68 6.93 -0.69 -10.88
N PHE A 69 7.24 -0.65 -9.61
CA PHE A 69 6.89 -1.68 -8.65
C PHE A 69 5.68 -1.20 -7.86
N MET A 70 4.54 -1.83 -8.06
CA MET A 70 3.27 -1.44 -7.47
C MET A 70 3.00 -2.25 -6.20
N LEU A 71 2.66 -1.58 -5.11
CA LEU A 71 2.26 -2.21 -3.86
C LEU A 71 0.85 -1.79 -3.49
N GLY A 72 0.02 -2.75 -3.10
CA GLY A 72 -1.28 -2.46 -2.50
C GLY A 72 -1.14 -1.83 -1.12
N ASP A 73 -2.05 -0.95 -0.77
CA ASP A 73 -2.15 -0.32 0.54
C ASP A 73 -2.73 -1.28 1.60
N ASN A 74 -3.50 -2.28 1.21
CA ASN A 74 -3.88 -3.40 2.06
C ASN A 74 -2.91 -4.56 1.80
N ARG A 75 -1.80 -4.58 2.56
CA ARG A 75 -0.62 -5.41 2.29
C ARG A 75 -0.92 -6.90 2.23
N ASP A 76 -1.78 -7.41 3.10
CA ASP A 76 -2.12 -8.83 3.17
C ASP A 76 -3.19 -9.24 2.15
N ASN A 77 -3.92 -8.27 1.62
CA ASN A 77 -5.03 -8.50 0.71
C ASN A 77 -4.81 -7.83 -0.65
N SER A 78 -3.60 -7.92 -1.17
CA SER A 78 -3.23 -7.35 -2.47
C SER A 78 -2.49 -8.38 -3.32
N LEU A 79 -2.90 -8.51 -4.57
CA LEU A 79 -2.13 -9.16 -5.62
C LEU A 79 -1.40 -8.09 -6.42
N ASP A 80 -0.17 -7.82 -6.06
CA ASP A 80 0.62 -6.73 -6.59
C ASP A 80 1.98 -7.19 -7.13
N SER A 81 2.92 -6.26 -7.30
CA SER A 81 4.22 -6.57 -7.91
C SER A 81 5.09 -7.55 -7.13
N ARG A 82 4.78 -7.82 -5.87
CA ARG A 82 5.43 -8.87 -5.07
C ARG A 82 5.13 -10.28 -5.60
N PHE A 83 4.08 -10.41 -6.41
CA PHE A 83 3.55 -11.67 -6.92
C PHE A 83 3.55 -11.70 -8.45
N ASP A 84 2.49 -12.24 -9.04
CA ASP A 84 2.40 -12.49 -10.48
C ASP A 84 2.29 -11.21 -11.34
N VAL A 85 1.93 -10.08 -10.75
CA VAL A 85 1.87 -8.79 -11.47
C VAL A 85 3.25 -8.36 -11.94
N GLY A 86 4.28 -8.53 -11.11
CA GLY A 86 5.65 -8.15 -11.44
C GLY A 86 5.82 -6.66 -11.70
N PHE A 87 6.79 -6.30 -12.53
CA PHE A 87 7.05 -4.91 -12.93
C PHE A 87 6.02 -4.41 -13.92
N VAL A 88 5.47 -3.22 -13.66
CA VAL A 88 4.45 -2.58 -14.51
C VAL A 88 5.11 -1.59 -15.46
N PRO A 89 5.02 -1.78 -16.79
CA PRO A 89 5.54 -0.82 -17.76
C PRO A 89 4.88 0.56 -17.58
N GLN A 90 5.66 1.62 -17.75
CA GLN A 90 5.16 3.00 -17.64
C GLN A 90 3.98 3.28 -18.56
N ASP A 91 3.98 2.69 -19.75
CA ASP A 91 2.92 2.85 -20.76
C ASP A 91 1.57 2.25 -20.31
N ASN A 92 1.59 1.36 -19.32
CA ASN A 92 0.38 0.80 -18.75
C ASN A 92 -0.25 1.69 -17.66
N VAL A 93 0.43 2.77 -17.25
CA VAL A 93 -0.08 3.73 -16.26
C VAL A 93 -0.94 4.76 -16.99
N VAL A 94 -2.25 4.66 -16.85
CA VAL A 94 -3.21 5.53 -17.55
C VAL A 94 -3.53 6.81 -16.80
N ALA A 95 -3.44 6.81 -15.47
CA ALA A 95 -3.76 7.97 -14.65
C ALA A 95 -3.23 7.82 -13.23
N ARG A 96 -3.20 8.94 -12.51
CA ARG A 96 -2.96 9.03 -11.07
C ARG A 96 -4.25 9.37 -10.35
N ALA A 97 -4.58 8.62 -9.29
CA ALA A 97 -5.69 8.98 -8.42
C ALA A 97 -5.40 10.31 -7.69
N GLY A 98 -6.35 11.21 -7.73
CA GLY A 98 -6.27 12.50 -7.04
C GLY A 98 -7.18 12.54 -5.82
N VAL A 99 -8.33 13.17 -5.95
CA VAL A 99 -9.32 13.36 -4.88
C VAL A 99 -10.48 12.39 -5.04
N VAL A 100 -10.89 11.74 -3.96
CA VAL A 100 -12.14 10.98 -3.92
C VAL A 100 -13.30 11.94 -3.65
N VAL A 101 -14.15 12.14 -4.65
CA VAL A 101 -15.28 13.08 -4.56
C VAL A 101 -16.52 12.43 -3.97
N PHE A 102 -16.66 11.12 -4.16
CA PHE A 102 -17.80 10.35 -3.69
C PHE A 102 -17.44 8.87 -3.47
N ASN A 103 -17.92 8.31 -2.37
CA ASN A 103 -17.78 6.89 -2.07
C ASN A 103 -19.17 6.30 -1.74
N ALA A 104 -19.70 5.48 -2.64
CA ALA A 104 -21.06 4.90 -2.52
C ALA A 104 -21.16 3.80 -1.44
N SER A 105 -20.05 3.20 -1.03
CA SER A 105 -20.03 2.11 -0.05
C SER A 105 -20.01 2.61 1.40
N GLN A 106 -19.73 3.88 1.64
CA GLN A 106 -19.75 4.48 2.96
C GLN A 106 -20.99 5.37 3.12
N LYS A 107 -21.83 5.09 4.13
CA LYS A 107 -22.99 5.92 4.48
C LYS A 107 -22.63 7.32 4.97
N GLU A 108 -21.38 7.54 5.31
CA GLU A 108 -20.86 8.84 5.73
C GLU A 108 -20.02 9.46 4.60
N ARG A 109 -20.29 10.74 4.34
CA ARG A 109 -19.53 11.54 3.38
C ARG A 109 -18.12 11.80 3.92
N SER A 110 -17.19 10.92 3.67
CA SER A 110 -15.79 11.20 3.97
C SER A 110 -15.12 11.81 2.74
N TRP A 111 -14.73 13.07 2.86
CA TRP A 111 -13.87 13.73 1.89
C TRP A 111 -12.44 13.28 2.18
N ILE A 112 -11.92 12.33 1.42
CA ILE A 112 -10.52 11.95 1.51
C ILE A 112 -9.76 12.84 0.54
N SER A 113 -9.06 13.82 1.08
CA SER A 113 -8.07 14.57 0.31
C SER A 113 -6.79 13.73 0.24
N LEU A 114 -6.49 13.20 -0.93
CA LEU A 114 -5.17 12.67 -1.23
C LEU A 114 -4.26 13.87 -1.52
N ASN A 115 -3.52 14.32 -0.53
CA ASN A 115 -2.50 15.35 -0.74
C ASN A 115 -1.46 14.82 -1.75
N PRO A 116 -1.21 15.56 -2.82
CA PRO A 116 -0.25 15.18 -3.84
C PRO A 116 1.19 15.16 -3.31
#